data_28780ecbf66d19718a1b0a9f71071fee
#
_entry.id   28780ecbf66d19718a1b0a9f71071fee
#
_cell.length_a   1.000
_cell.length_b   1.000
_cell.length_c   1.000
_cell.angle_alpha   90.00
_cell.angle_beta   90.00
_cell.angle_gamma   90.00
#
_symmetry.space_group_name_H-M   'P 1'
#
loop_
_entity.id
_entity.type
_entity.pdbx_description
1 polymer ?
#
loop_
_entity_poly.entity_id
_entity_poly.type
_entity_poly.pdbx_seq_one_letter_code
_entity_poly.pdbx_strand_id
1 'polypeptide(L)'
;MPILESLRQVESEMFDDHHPLAKEPLAMREAYAIGYTMLACVNGYPSEIVKKQIKREILALGLSSKFHKTAREIALNADPDVIYQILTMLVEPRQKYIFILDLYEFASQDKKVTEQEREFLLLFERLLQLNTDELHFVRGFRLAMLKKDVELASKVVQEAISCGLSIPLQELHYFFKSFEYWRHEATKETDVTPVYRSKGL
;
A
#
# COMPACT_ATOMS: atom_id res chain seq x y z
N MET A 1 -24.34 -15.02 25.46
CA MET A 1 -23.86 -14.18 24.35
C MET A 1 -22.33 -14.08 24.23
N PRO A 2 -21.55 -14.76 25.07
CA PRO A 2 -20.08 -14.70 24.97
C PRO A 2 -19.53 -15.21 23.63
N ILE A 3 -20.18 -16.23 23.03
CA ILE A 3 -19.68 -16.87 21.79
C ILE A 3 -19.69 -15.91 20.58
N LEU A 4 -20.72 -15.09 20.44
CA LEU A 4 -20.79 -14.12 19.33
C LEU A 4 -19.78 -12.97 19.49
N GLU A 5 -19.49 -12.57 20.71
CA GLU A 5 -18.45 -11.59 21.00
C GLU A 5 -17.06 -12.17 20.71
N SER A 6 -16.82 -13.42 21.15
CA SER A 6 -15.56 -14.11 20.83
C SER A 6 -15.38 -14.35 19.33
N LEU A 7 -16.45 -14.69 18.60
CA LEU A 7 -16.39 -14.83 17.14
C LEU A 7 -16.11 -13.49 16.45
N ARG A 8 -16.72 -12.39 16.89
CA ARG A 8 -16.45 -11.05 16.37
C ARG A 8 -15.03 -10.59 16.71
N GLN A 9 -14.53 -10.95 17.88
CA GLN A 9 -13.15 -10.65 18.25
C GLN A 9 -12.18 -11.42 17.34
N VAL A 10 -12.40 -12.72 17.14
CA VAL A 10 -11.59 -13.54 16.23
C VAL A 10 -11.72 -13.04 14.78
N GLU A 11 -12.93 -12.68 14.35
CA GLU A 11 -13.15 -12.08 13.04
C GLU A 11 -12.36 -10.75 12.89
N SER A 12 -12.42 -9.89 13.90
CA SER A 12 -11.66 -8.63 13.93
C SER A 12 -10.14 -8.86 13.94
N GLU A 13 -9.65 -9.88 14.63
CA GLU A 13 -8.23 -10.26 14.67
C GLU A 13 -7.76 -10.93 13.37
N MET A 14 -8.63 -11.74 12.74
CA MET A 14 -8.33 -12.38 11.44
C MET A 14 -8.47 -11.44 10.25
N PHE A 15 -9.35 -10.44 10.35
CA PHE A 15 -9.59 -9.42 9.33
C PHE A 15 -9.12 -8.04 9.82
N ASP A 16 -8.00 -8.01 10.53
CA ASP A 16 -7.38 -6.78 10.99
C ASP A 16 -7.00 -5.92 9.77
N ASP A 17 -7.84 -4.93 9.46
CA ASP A 17 -7.61 -3.96 8.37
C ASP A 17 -6.57 -2.90 8.77
N HIS A 18 -5.85 -3.12 9.86
CA HIS A 18 -4.81 -2.22 10.28
C HIS A 18 -3.60 -2.34 9.36
N HIS A 19 -3.07 -1.19 9.02
CA HIS A 19 -1.82 -1.10 8.29
C HIS A 19 -0.70 -1.85 9.04
N PRO A 20 0.22 -2.55 8.34
CA PRO A 20 1.32 -3.30 8.97
C PRO A 20 2.15 -2.48 9.97
N LEU A 21 2.23 -1.18 9.76
CA LEU A 21 2.98 -0.25 10.61
C LEU A 21 2.10 0.47 11.66
N ALA A 22 0.83 0.07 11.86
CA ALA A 22 -0.07 0.71 12.82
C ALA A 22 0.40 0.61 14.28
N LYS A 23 1.27 -0.35 14.59
CA LYS A 23 1.84 -0.56 15.93
C LYS A 23 3.17 0.17 16.15
N GLU A 24 3.72 0.81 15.12
CA GLU A 24 4.94 1.59 15.21
C GLU A 24 4.75 2.86 16.09
N PRO A 25 5.83 3.48 16.59
CA PRO A 25 5.76 4.72 17.34
C PRO A 25 5.00 5.81 16.57
N LEU A 26 4.28 6.68 17.33
CA LEU A 26 3.44 7.73 16.74
C LEU A 26 4.20 8.58 15.71
N ALA A 27 5.41 9.04 16.05
CA ALA A 27 6.22 9.87 15.17
C ALA A 27 6.55 9.19 13.84
N MET A 28 6.80 7.86 13.85
CA MET A 28 7.05 7.09 12.65
C MET A 28 5.79 6.99 11.78
N ARG A 29 4.64 6.71 12.36
CA ARG A 29 3.36 6.64 11.65
C ARG A 29 2.96 7.99 11.04
N GLU A 30 3.22 9.08 11.75
CA GLU A 30 2.99 10.44 11.24
C GLU A 30 3.93 10.76 10.07
N ALA A 31 5.22 10.46 10.20
CA ALA A 31 6.19 10.63 9.12
C ALA A 31 5.81 9.81 7.87
N TYR A 32 5.40 8.57 8.08
CA TYR A 32 4.89 7.69 7.02
C TYR A 32 3.69 8.31 6.29
N ALA A 33 2.67 8.74 7.06
CA ALA A 33 1.46 9.34 6.51
C ALA A 33 1.74 10.64 5.74
N ILE A 34 2.72 11.43 6.19
CA ILE A 34 3.17 12.63 5.46
C ILE A 34 3.81 12.22 4.13
N GLY A 35 4.75 11.27 4.13
CA GLY A 35 5.42 10.80 2.92
C GLY A 35 4.45 10.20 1.89
N TYR A 36 3.48 9.41 2.34
CA TYR A 36 2.38 8.90 1.53
C TYR A 36 1.53 10.04 0.92
N THR A 37 1.21 11.04 1.73
CA THR A 37 0.44 12.21 1.30
C THR A 37 1.23 13.10 0.33
N MET A 38 2.56 13.14 0.41
CA MET A 38 3.40 13.86 -0.54
C MET A 38 3.25 13.31 -1.97
N LEU A 39 3.23 11.99 -2.16
CA LEU A 39 2.96 11.40 -3.47
C LEU A 39 1.58 11.83 -3.98
N ALA A 40 0.57 11.78 -3.13
CA ALA A 40 -0.79 12.20 -3.48
C ALA A 40 -0.92 13.68 -3.86
N CYS A 41 0.03 14.52 -3.41
CA CYS A 41 0.09 15.95 -3.68
C CYS A 41 1.11 16.34 -4.77
N VAL A 42 1.85 15.38 -5.33
CA VAL A 42 2.95 15.68 -6.27
C VAL A 42 2.48 16.41 -7.53
N ASN A 43 1.23 16.17 -7.93
CA ASN A 43 0.56 16.86 -9.05
C ASN A 43 -0.22 18.13 -8.60
N GLY A 44 -0.02 18.60 -7.37
CA GLY A 44 -0.73 19.71 -6.76
C GLY A 44 -1.83 19.26 -5.80
N TYR A 45 -2.89 20.06 -5.69
CA TYR A 45 -3.95 19.80 -4.71
C TYR A 45 -4.76 18.54 -5.06
N PRO A 46 -4.87 17.56 -4.14
CA PRO A 46 -5.51 16.28 -4.44
C PRO A 46 -7.03 16.40 -4.63
N SER A 47 -7.58 15.56 -5.52
CA SER A 47 -9.02 15.44 -5.74
C SER A 47 -9.76 14.92 -4.49
N GLU A 48 -11.09 15.05 -4.47
CA GLU A 48 -11.89 14.52 -3.35
C GLU A 48 -11.78 13.00 -3.17
N ILE A 49 -11.58 12.26 -4.25
CA ILE A 49 -11.37 10.81 -4.22
C ILE A 49 -10.04 10.51 -3.53
N VAL A 50 -8.97 11.17 -3.95
CA VAL A 50 -7.64 11.04 -3.37
C VAL A 50 -7.61 11.45 -1.90
N LYS A 51 -8.32 12.52 -1.51
CA LYS A 51 -8.45 12.92 -0.11
C LYS A 51 -9.11 11.85 0.76
N LYS A 52 -10.15 11.19 0.25
CA LYS A 52 -10.81 10.08 0.96
C LYS A 52 -9.85 8.91 1.15
N GLN A 53 -9.02 8.64 0.16
CA GLN A 53 -8.02 7.59 0.20
C GLN A 53 -6.93 7.90 1.22
N ILE A 54 -6.35 9.10 1.20
CA ILE A 54 -5.39 9.56 2.22
C ILE A 54 -5.98 9.40 3.62
N LYS A 55 -7.25 9.82 3.80
CA LYS A 55 -7.92 9.68 5.10
C LYS A 55 -8.06 8.23 5.54
N ARG A 56 -8.39 7.31 4.61
CA ARG A 56 -8.49 5.88 4.90
C ARG A 56 -7.15 5.32 5.35
N GLU A 57 -6.07 5.66 4.65
CA GLU A 57 -4.71 5.21 4.98
C GLU A 57 -4.26 5.71 6.35
N ILE A 58 -4.51 6.97 6.65
CA ILE A 58 -4.24 7.58 7.96
C ILE A 58 -4.98 6.84 9.08
N LEU A 59 -6.23 6.45 8.85
CA LEU A 59 -6.99 5.66 9.81
C LEU A 59 -6.44 4.24 9.97
N ALA A 60 -6.04 3.60 8.87
CA ALA A 60 -5.42 2.27 8.88
C ALA A 60 -4.10 2.27 9.68
N LEU A 61 -3.33 3.35 9.62
CA LEU A 61 -2.15 3.60 10.45
C LEU A 61 -2.49 3.87 11.94
N GLY A 62 -3.76 3.85 12.34
CA GLY A 62 -4.18 4.16 13.70
C GLY A 62 -3.99 5.63 14.10
N LEU A 63 -3.92 6.53 13.12
CA LEU A 63 -3.85 7.97 13.36
C LEU A 63 -5.23 8.62 13.42
N SER A 64 -5.32 9.79 14.05
CA SER A 64 -6.58 10.56 14.09
C SER A 64 -7.04 10.94 12.69
N SER A 65 -8.33 10.81 12.42
CA SER A 65 -8.91 11.26 11.15
C SER A 65 -8.67 12.74 10.84
N LYS A 66 -8.37 13.56 11.84
CA LYS A 66 -8.03 14.99 11.67
C LYS A 66 -6.61 15.17 11.10
N PHE A 67 -5.73 14.20 11.31
CA PHE A 67 -4.33 14.28 10.88
C PHE A 67 -4.19 14.41 9.36
N HIS A 68 -5.16 13.96 8.56
CA HIS A 68 -5.11 14.10 7.10
C HIS A 68 -5.00 15.56 6.61
N LYS A 69 -5.53 16.52 7.37
CA LYS A 69 -5.39 17.95 7.04
C LYS A 69 -3.96 18.42 7.28
N THR A 70 -3.41 18.08 8.45
CA THR A 70 -2.02 18.40 8.81
C THR A 70 -1.04 17.75 7.85
N ALA A 71 -1.18 16.45 7.56
CA ALA A 71 -0.33 15.75 6.62
C ALA A 71 -0.34 16.41 5.24
N ARG A 72 -1.50 16.83 4.75
CA ARG A 72 -1.62 17.51 3.46
C ARG A 72 -1.00 18.91 3.46
N GLU A 73 -1.19 19.68 4.52
CA GLU A 73 -0.57 21.02 4.66
C GLU A 73 0.95 20.88 4.65
N ILE A 74 1.50 19.92 5.39
CA ILE A 74 2.93 19.64 5.38
C ILE A 74 3.38 19.17 3.99
N ALA A 75 2.67 18.22 3.38
CA ALA A 75 3.03 17.66 2.08
C ALA A 75 3.07 18.71 0.96
N LEU A 76 2.12 19.65 0.94
CA LEU A 76 2.06 20.73 -0.06
C LEU A 76 3.15 21.79 0.12
N ASN A 77 3.71 21.90 1.32
CA ASN A 77 4.74 22.89 1.67
C ASN A 77 6.04 22.19 2.11
N ALA A 78 6.23 20.92 1.72
CA ALA A 78 7.37 20.14 2.15
C ALA A 78 8.69 20.77 1.71
N ASP A 79 9.58 20.92 2.66
CA ASP A 79 10.96 21.32 2.47
C ASP A 79 11.90 20.10 2.66
N PRO A 80 13.21 20.25 2.44
CA PRO A 80 14.16 19.16 2.64
C PRO A 80 14.15 18.57 4.05
N ASP A 81 13.88 19.37 5.09
CA ASP A 81 13.90 18.91 6.47
C ASP A 81 12.77 17.92 6.76
N VAL A 82 11.59 18.15 6.16
CA VAL A 82 10.47 17.19 6.24
C VAL A 82 10.86 15.86 5.59
N ILE A 83 11.53 15.90 4.44
CA ILE A 83 11.98 14.69 3.74
C ILE A 83 13.02 13.95 4.60
N TYR A 84 13.99 14.65 5.16
CA TYR A 84 14.98 14.04 6.07
C TYR A 84 14.32 13.42 7.31
N GLN A 85 13.31 14.04 7.88
CA GLN A 85 12.56 13.46 9.01
C GLN A 85 11.89 12.15 8.61
N ILE A 86 11.23 12.09 7.45
CA ILE A 86 10.63 10.85 6.94
C ILE A 86 11.70 9.76 6.79
N LEU A 87 12.81 10.07 6.15
CA LEU A 87 13.89 9.11 5.90
C LEU A 87 14.53 8.60 7.20
N THR A 88 14.68 9.46 8.21
CA THR A 88 15.22 9.07 9.53
C THR A 88 14.29 8.18 10.33
N MET A 89 13.00 8.15 10.02
CA MET A 89 12.02 7.25 10.63
C MET A 89 11.91 5.91 9.91
N LEU A 90 12.26 5.85 8.61
CA LEU A 90 12.21 4.64 7.78
C LEU A 90 13.60 3.95 7.75
N VAL A 91 14.08 3.50 8.90
CA VAL A 91 15.46 2.97 9.02
C VAL A 91 15.52 1.48 8.67
N GLU A 92 14.54 0.70 9.15
CA GLU A 92 14.54 -0.75 9.00
C GLU A 92 14.11 -1.18 7.60
N PRO A 93 14.71 -2.25 7.02
CA PRO A 93 14.29 -2.79 5.72
C PRO A 93 12.78 -3.01 5.62
N ARG A 94 12.15 -3.57 6.66
CA ARG A 94 10.70 -3.78 6.74
C ARG A 94 9.90 -2.51 6.48
N GLN A 95 10.27 -1.42 7.15
CA GLN A 95 9.59 -0.13 7.02
C GLN A 95 9.77 0.45 5.62
N LYS A 96 10.97 0.36 5.05
CA LYS A 96 11.29 0.83 3.70
C LYS A 96 10.48 0.08 2.64
N TYR A 97 10.43 -1.26 2.74
CA TYR A 97 9.71 -2.09 1.76
C TYR A 97 8.21 -1.81 1.78
N ILE A 98 7.58 -1.76 2.97
CA ILE A 98 6.17 -1.47 3.10
C ILE A 98 5.88 -0.08 2.56
N PHE A 99 6.67 0.93 2.94
CA PHE A 99 6.48 2.30 2.48
C PHE A 99 6.52 2.42 0.96
N ILE A 100 7.55 1.88 0.31
CA ILE A 100 7.69 2.00 -1.14
C ILE A 100 6.64 1.19 -1.90
N LEU A 101 6.21 0.03 -1.35
CA LEU A 101 5.15 -0.78 -1.95
C LEU A 101 3.80 -0.06 -1.88
N ASP A 102 3.46 0.58 -0.76
CA ASP A 102 2.25 1.40 -0.64
C ASP A 102 2.25 2.60 -1.59
N LEU A 103 3.40 3.27 -1.73
CA LEU A 103 3.53 4.33 -2.72
C LEU A 103 3.27 3.83 -4.14
N TYR A 104 3.77 2.64 -4.48
CA TYR A 104 3.51 2.02 -5.77
C TYR A 104 2.07 1.59 -5.95
N GLU A 105 1.43 1.03 -4.90
CA GLU A 105 0.03 0.68 -4.94
C GLU A 105 -0.82 1.91 -5.18
N PHE A 106 -0.58 2.98 -4.41
CA PHE A 106 -1.27 4.25 -4.57
C PHE A 106 -1.17 4.81 -5.98
N ALA A 107 0.04 4.94 -6.53
CA ALA A 107 0.27 5.46 -7.88
C ALA A 107 -0.38 4.60 -8.98
N SER A 108 -0.65 3.32 -8.70
CA SER A 108 -1.20 2.38 -9.67
C SER A 108 -2.73 2.37 -9.73
N GLN A 109 -3.41 3.01 -8.77
CA GLN A 109 -4.89 2.97 -8.68
C GLN A 109 -5.58 3.71 -9.80
N ASP A 110 -5.00 4.78 -10.31
CA ASP A 110 -5.59 5.62 -11.38
C ASP A 110 -5.31 5.13 -12.81
N LYS A 111 -4.84 3.88 -12.97
CA LYS A 111 -4.48 3.26 -14.26
C LYS A 111 -3.40 3.99 -15.08
N LYS A 112 -2.99 5.20 -14.71
CA LYS A 112 -1.99 5.99 -15.43
C LYS A 112 -1.12 6.76 -14.43
N VAL A 113 0.05 6.22 -14.15
CA VAL A 113 1.08 6.91 -13.36
C VAL A 113 1.59 8.12 -14.15
N THR A 114 1.49 9.30 -13.58
CA THR A 114 2.01 10.54 -14.18
C THR A 114 3.53 10.57 -14.16
N GLU A 115 4.15 11.49 -14.93
CA GLU A 115 5.60 11.64 -14.93
C GLU A 115 6.12 12.10 -13.56
N GLN A 116 5.39 13.01 -12.90
CA GLN A 116 5.74 13.50 -11.56
C GLN A 116 5.68 12.39 -10.50
N GLU A 117 4.66 11.54 -10.54
CA GLU A 117 4.57 10.38 -9.65
C GLU A 117 5.69 9.38 -9.88
N ARG A 118 6.03 9.14 -11.15
CA ARG A 118 7.16 8.29 -11.51
C ARG A 118 8.48 8.83 -10.98
N GLU A 119 8.73 10.13 -11.18
CA GLU A 119 9.93 10.79 -10.70
C GLU A 119 10.01 10.74 -9.17
N PHE A 120 8.89 11.00 -8.48
CA PHE A 120 8.77 10.89 -7.02
C PHE A 120 9.16 9.50 -6.53
N LEU A 121 8.59 8.45 -7.11
CA LEU A 121 8.89 7.06 -6.74
C LEU A 121 10.37 6.71 -6.93
N LEU A 122 10.96 7.08 -8.07
CA LEU A 122 12.38 6.85 -8.36
C LEU A 122 13.31 7.63 -7.41
N LEU A 123 12.91 8.84 -7.01
CA LEU A 123 13.65 9.63 -6.01
C LEU A 123 13.60 8.94 -4.65
N PHE A 124 12.42 8.50 -4.19
CA PHE A 124 12.31 7.80 -2.91
C PHE A 124 13.05 6.46 -2.89
N GLU A 125 13.05 5.67 -3.96
CA GLU A 125 13.88 4.46 -4.05
C GLU A 125 15.37 4.77 -3.77
N ARG A 126 15.89 5.87 -4.36
CA ARG A 126 17.28 6.30 -4.15
C ARG A 126 17.51 6.84 -2.74
N LEU A 127 16.60 7.66 -2.23
CA LEU A 127 16.72 8.27 -0.89
C LEU A 127 16.63 7.23 0.23
N LEU A 128 15.84 6.17 0.04
CA LEU A 128 15.77 5.03 0.96
C LEU A 128 17.04 4.15 0.88
N GLN A 129 17.95 4.43 -0.04
CA GLN A 129 19.21 3.71 -0.25
C GLN A 129 19.00 2.20 -0.43
N LEU A 130 17.96 1.81 -1.17
CA LEU A 130 17.71 0.41 -1.49
C LEU A 130 18.85 -0.10 -2.40
N ASN A 131 19.43 -1.23 -2.02
CA ASN A 131 20.45 -1.89 -2.83
C ASN A 131 19.81 -2.61 -4.04
N THR A 132 20.64 -3.22 -4.89
CA THR A 132 20.18 -3.86 -6.14
C THR A 132 19.19 -4.99 -5.88
N ASP A 133 19.44 -5.83 -4.87
CA ASP A 133 18.57 -6.98 -4.54
C ASP A 133 17.24 -6.51 -3.93
N GLU A 134 17.27 -5.49 -3.07
CA GLU A 134 16.11 -4.84 -2.52
C GLU A 134 15.24 -4.18 -3.61
N LEU A 135 15.87 -3.49 -4.56
CA LEU A 135 15.17 -2.92 -5.72
C LEU A 135 14.57 -4.00 -6.61
N HIS A 136 15.28 -5.11 -6.80
CA HIS A 136 14.75 -6.24 -7.57
C HIS A 136 13.51 -6.83 -6.89
N PHE A 137 13.57 -7.03 -5.57
CA PHE A 137 12.45 -7.48 -4.77
C PHE A 137 11.24 -6.53 -4.88
N VAL A 138 11.43 -5.26 -4.56
CA VAL A 138 10.33 -4.27 -4.54
C VAL A 138 9.68 -4.14 -5.91
N ARG A 139 10.46 -4.04 -6.99
CA ARG A 139 9.93 -3.90 -8.35
C ARG A 139 9.28 -5.18 -8.87
N GLY A 140 9.85 -6.34 -8.53
CA GLY A 140 9.27 -7.63 -8.87
C GLY A 140 7.95 -7.87 -8.15
N PHE A 141 7.88 -7.55 -6.85
CA PHE A 141 6.67 -7.65 -6.05
C PHE A 141 5.58 -6.69 -6.53
N ARG A 142 5.94 -5.44 -6.82
CA ARG A 142 5.04 -4.48 -7.49
C ARG A 142 4.48 -5.04 -8.80
N LEU A 143 5.32 -5.64 -9.64
CA LEU A 143 4.85 -6.22 -10.90
C LEU A 143 3.83 -7.34 -10.66
N ALA A 144 4.06 -8.18 -9.64
CA ALA A 144 3.13 -9.21 -9.23
C ALA A 144 1.79 -8.61 -8.75
N MET A 145 1.85 -7.54 -7.96
CA MET A 145 0.66 -6.78 -7.52
C MET A 145 -0.14 -6.26 -8.72
N LEU A 146 0.51 -5.60 -9.68
CA LEU A 146 -0.14 -5.07 -10.87
C LEU A 146 -0.80 -6.14 -11.73
N LYS A 147 -0.16 -7.31 -11.83
CA LYS A 147 -0.69 -8.46 -12.57
C LYS A 147 -1.69 -9.29 -11.77
N LYS A 148 -1.83 -9.02 -10.47
CA LYS A 148 -2.59 -9.85 -9.52
C LYS A 148 -2.13 -11.32 -9.54
N ASP A 149 -0.83 -11.52 -9.64
CA ASP A 149 -0.18 -12.81 -9.82
C ASP A 149 0.50 -13.26 -8.52
N VAL A 150 -0.20 -14.11 -7.77
CA VAL A 150 0.27 -14.63 -6.48
C VAL A 150 1.48 -15.56 -6.65
N GLU A 151 1.56 -16.30 -7.76
CA GLU A 151 2.69 -17.20 -8.02
C GLU A 151 3.96 -16.40 -8.29
N LEU A 152 3.85 -15.34 -9.09
CA LEU A 152 4.95 -14.40 -9.32
C LEU A 152 5.38 -13.73 -8.00
N ALA A 153 4.44 -13.29 -7.17
CA ALA A 153 4.76 -12.69 -5.88
C ALA A 153 5.53 -13.68 -4.98
N SER A 154 5.05 -14.91 -4.89
CA SER A 154 5.71 -15.97 -4.11
C SER A 154 7.12 -16.26 -4.61
N LYS A 155 7.32 -16.32 -5.93
CA LYS A 155 8.64 -16.51 -6.55
C LYS A 155 9.59 -15.37 -6.21
N VAL A 156 9.15 -14.13 -6.37
CA VAL A 156 9.96 -12.93 -6.05
C VAL A 156 10.37 -12.92 -4.58
N VAL A 157 9.46 -13.27 -3.67
CA VAL A 157 9.76 -13.37 -2.23
C VAL A 157 10.81 -14.47 -1.96
N GLN A 158 10.67 -15.64 -2.56
CA GLN A 158 11.63 -16.73 -2.40
C GLN A 158 13.03 -16.36 -2.93
N GLU A 159 13.09 -15.71 -4.08
CA GLU A 159 14.34 -15.21 -4.66
C GLU A 159 14.99 -14.18 -3.72
N ALA A 160 14.23 -13.23 -3.18
CA ALA A 160 14.73 -12.24 -2.24
C ALA A 160 15.29 -12.87 -0.96
N ILE A 161 14.59 -13.86 -0.38
CA ILE A 161 15.07 -14.62 0.78
C ILE A 161 16.36 -15.38 0.44
N SER A 162 16.46 -15.99 -0.74
CA SER A 162 17.66 -16.70 -1.18
C SER A 162 18.87 -15.79 -1.36
N CYS A 163 18.64 -14.50 -1.68
CA CYS A 163 19.66 -13.46 -1.71
C CYS A 163 20.01 -12.90 -0.31
N GLY A 164 19.40 -13.43 0.76
CA GLY A 164 19.69 -13.04 2.14
C GLY A 164 18.90 -11.80 2.61
N LEU A 165 17.88 -11.36 1.86
CA LEU A 165 17.06 -10.25 2.32
C LEU A 165 16.11 -10.67 3.45
N SER A 166 15.96 -9.79 4.45
CA SER A 166 14.99 -9.94 5.51
C SER A 166 13.63 -9.46 5.04
N ILE A 167 12.80 -10.37 4.53
CA ILE A 167 11.49 -10.05 3.97
C ILE A 167 10.41 -10.15 5.06
N PRO A 168 9.59 -9.09 5.26
CA PRO A 168 8.52 -9.07 6.27
C PRO A 168 7.28 -9.83 5.79
N LEU A 169 7.34 -11.17 5.81
CA LEU A 169 6.31 -12.04 5.22
C LEU A 169 4.90 -11.80 5.79
N GLN A 170 4.80 -11.54 7.10
CA GLN A 170 3.51 -11.30 7.74
C GLN A 170 2.87 -10.00 7.25
N GLU A 171 3.67 -8.97 7.13
CA GLU A 171 3.23 -7.64 6.66
C GLU A 171 2.90 -7.64 5.18
N LEU A 172 3.59 -8.44 4.37
CA LEU A 172 3.26 -8.59 2.95
C LEU A 172 1.87 -9.20 2.72
N HIS A 173 1.31 -9.94 3.69
CA HIS A 173 -0.07 -10.40 3.62
C HIS A 173 -1.09 -9.25 3.50
N TYR A 174 -0.76 -8.07 4.01
CA TYR A 174 -1.58 -6.88 3.84
C TYR A 174 -1.81 -6.58 2.35
N PHE A 175 -0.77 -6.66 1.55
CA PHE A 175 -0.87 -6.48 0.10
C PHE A 175 -1.56 -7.65 -0.59
N PHE A 176 -1.45 -8.88 -0.05
CA PHE A 176 -2.13 -10.05 -0.60
C PHE A 176 -3.64 -10.05 -0.35
N LYS A 177 -4.14 -9.45 0.71
CA LYS A 177 -5.59 -9.28 0.94
C LYS A 177 -6.25 -8.55 -0.24
N SER A 178 -5.57 -7.60 -0.84
CA SER A 178 -6.03 -6.93 -2.04
C SER A 178 -6.14 -7.89 -3.24
N PHE A 179 -5.26 -8.89 -3.37
CA PHE A 179 -5.33 -9.92 -4.41
C PHE A 179 -6.52 -10.87 -4.21
N GLU A 180 -6.82 -11.30 -2.98
CA GLU A 180 -7.95 -12.16 -2.67
C GLU A 180 -9.29 -11.46 -2.91
N TYR A 181 -9.42 -10.21 -2.52
CA TYR A 181 -10.58 -9.39 -2.80
C TYR A 181 -10.85 -9.31 -4.32
N TRP A 182 -9.83 -9.06 -5.11
CA TRP A 182 -9.95 -8.98 -6.56
C TRP A 182 -10.20 -10.34 -7.22
N ARG A 183 -9.74 -11.44 -6.64
CA ARG A 183 -10.07 -12.79 -7.14
C ARG A 183 -11.58 -13.07 -6.98
N HIS A 184 -12.18 -12.67 -5.86
CA HIS A 184 -13.62 -12.79 -5.64
C HIS A 184 -14.45 -11.87 -6.55
N GLU A 185 -13.99 -10.68 -6.84
CA GLU A 185 -14.68 -9.77 -7.77
C GLU A 185 -14.59 -10.31 -9.23
N ALA A 186 -13.44 -10.77 -9.66
CA ALA A 186 -13.28 -11.35 -11.01
C ALA A 186 -14.12 -12.61 -11.22
N THR A 187 -14.36 -13.42 -10.17
CA THR A 187 -15.25 -14.59 -10.27
C THR A 187 -16.74 -14.20 -10.32
N LYS A 188 -17.13 -13.08 -9.73
CA LYS A 188 -18.50 -12.56 -9.83
C LYS A 188 -18.83 -12.02 -11.23
N GLU A 189 -17.87 -11.42 -11.93
CA GLU A 189 -18.07 -10.93 -13.30
C GLU A 189 -18.17 -12.07 -14.33
N THR A 190 -17.63 -13.25 -14.05
CA THR A 190 -17.69 -14.41 -14.97
C THR A 190 -18.97 -15.25 -14.84
N ASP A 191 -19.80 -14.99 -13.83
CA ASP A 191 -21.07 -15.72 -13.60
C ASP A 191 -22.28 -15.06 -14.32
N VAL A 192 -22.03 -14.18 -15.28
CA VAL A 192 -23.07 -13.72 -16.21
C VAL A 192 -23.28 -14.80 -17.27
N THR A 193 -24.09 -15.78 -16.92
CA THR A 193 -24.63 -16.78 -17.87
C THR A 193 -25.31 -16.03 -19.02
N PRO A 194 -24.89 -16.24 -20.28
CA PRO A 194 -25.61 -15.63 -21.40
C PRO A 194 -27.01 -16.21 -21.45
N VAL A 195 -28.00 -15.39 -21.16
CA VAL A 195 -29.42 -15.73 -21.38
C VAL A 195 -29.59 -15.83 -22.89
N TYR A 196 -29.48 -17.04 -23.43
CA TYR A 196 -29.94 -17.35 -24.76
C TYR A 196 -31.44 -17.18 -24.81
N ARG A 197 -31.91 -16.04 -25.29
CA ARG A 197 -33.29 -15.88 -25.79
C ARG A 197 -33.39 -16.69 -27.06
N SER A 198 -33.92 -17.93 -26.95
CA SER A 198 -34.50 -18.64 -28.06
C SER A 198 -35.70 -17.85 -28.56
N LYS A 199 -35.55 -17.16 -29.70
CA LYS A 199 -36.69 -16.71 -30.48
C LYS A 199 -37.30 -17.96 -31.11
N GLY A 200 -38.43 -18.43 -30.54
CA GLY A 200 -39.31 -19.41 -31.21
C GLY A 200 -39.95 -18.76 -32.41
N LEU A 201 -39.99 -19.57 -33.45
CA LEU A 201 -40.84 -19.44 -34.64
C LEU A 201 -42.32 -19.45 -34.25
#